data_aa20fedff358180e90b1e122ce085875
#
_entry.id   aa20fedff358180e90b1e122ce085875
#
_cell.length_a   1.000
_cell.length_b   1.000
_cell.length_c   1.000
_cell.angle_alpha   90.00
_cell.angle_beta   90.00
_cell.angle_gamma   90.00
#
_symmetry.space_group_name_H-M   'P 1'
#
loop_
_entity.id
_entity.type
_entity.pdbx_description
1 polymer ?
#
loop_
_entity_poly.entity_id
_entity_poly.type
_entity_poly.pdbx_seq_one_letter_code
_entity_poly.pdbx_strand_id
1 'polypeptide(L)'
;MENILGFPVSTVYGKPVQKVAFYKHMEMNSKMKQHFVDDVAEMNWLYKLAPSTLNVSDGKRVHEIVVFVVRLKVKDCPLDVFTFIDKMMPRYILFVLEYEGEYRLLLNYKEAADAEGATFRISRSFVSDWTSCEGSEGLATLHLTIEGNDMDAVYEHFAGAISGFGTHSHAHTQRIIELQALISTKARHDESLQKKIRAEKQFNKQMELNGEARKIKREIAELKKEMEEQQGGS
;
A
#
# COMPACT_ATOMS: atom_id res chain seq x y z
N MET A 1 -15.28 18.98 -10.08
CA MET A 1 -14.64 17.66 -10.11
C MET A 1 -15.68 16.64 -9.69
N GLU A 2 -15.91 15.62 -10.50
CA GLU A 2 -16.91 14.59 -10.22
C GLU A 2 -16.51 13.78 -8.98
N ASN A 3 -17.51 13.31 -8.23
CA ASN A 3 -17.31 12.43 -7.06
C ASN A 3 -17.06 10.99 -7.56
N ILE A 4 -15.85 10.75 -8.06
CA ILE A 4 -15.51 9.54 -8.80
C ILE A 4 -15.49 8.25 -7.97
N LEU A 5 -15.33 8.33 -6.62
CA LEU A 5 -15.38 7.17 -5.73
C LEU A 5 -16.72 7.02 -5.01
N GLY A 6 -17.68 7.92 -5.23
CA GLY A 6 -18.98 7.90 -4.55
C GLY A 6 -18.90 8.18 -3.03
N PHE A 7 -17.79 8.72 -2.54
CA PHE A 7 -17.64 9.04 -1.12
C PHE A 7 -18.55 10.21 -0.71
N PRO A 8 -18.89 10.33 0.60
CA PRO A 8 -19.74 11.42 1.09
C PRO A 8 -19.23 12.80 0.66
N VAL A 9 -20.16 13.69 0.30
CA VAL A 9 -19.83 15.05 -0.15
C VAL A 9 -19.00 15.81 0.88
N SER A 10 -19.20 15.54 2.18
CA SER A 10 -18.41 16.09 3.29
C SER A 10 -16.91 15.80 3.19
N THR A 11 -16.50 14.77 2.46
CA THR A 11 -15.10 14.38 2.29
C THR A 11 -14.44 15.04 1.09
N VAL A 12 -15.22 15.64 0.18
CA VAL A 12 -14.69 16.23 -1.06
C VAL A 12 -13.82 17.43 -0.76
N TYR A 13 -12.57 17.40 -1.18
CA TYR A 13 -11.61 18.50 -1.06
C TYR A 13 -11.33 19.20 -2.39
N GLY A 14 -11.14 18.43 -3.47
CA GLY A 14 -11.17 18.90 -4.85
C GLY A 14 -10.09 19.90 -5.24
N LYS A 15 -8.86 19.81 -4.71
CA LYS A 15 -7.78 20.75 -5.03
C LYS A 15 -6.66 20.12 -5.86
N PRO A 16 -6.17 20.81 -6.91
CA PRO A 16 -4.99 20.38 -7.63
C PRO A 16 -3.76 20.45 -6.73
N VAL A 17 -2.88 19.48 -6.86
CA VAL A 17 -1.60 19.45 -6.14
C VAL A 17 -0.48 19.79 -7.13
N GLN A 18 0.22 20.88 -6.84
CA GLN A 18 1.35 21.29 -7.66
C GLN A 18 2.55 20.37 -7.43
N LYS A 19 3.00 19.66 -8.46
CA LYS A 19 4.19 18.78 -8.40
C LYS A 19 5.43 19.48 -7.84
N VAL A 20 5.58 20.78 -8.11
CA VAL A 20 6.68 21.61 -7.61
C VAL A 20 6.76 21.63 -6.07
N ALA A 21 5.63 21.50 -5.37
CA ALA A 21 5.61 21.45 -3.91
C ALA A 21 6.40 20.23 -3.38
N PHE A 22 6.30 19.10 -4.06
CA PHE A 22 7.05 17.89 -3.67
C PHE A 22 8.55 18.03 -3.91
N TYR A 23 8.98 18.66 -5.03
CA TYR A 23 10.42 18.83 -5.32
C TYR A 23 11.12 19.77 -4.37
N LYS A 24 10.39 20.76 -3.82
CA LYS A 24 10.97 21.77 -2.91
C LYS A 24 11.09 21.25 -1.48
N HIS A 25 10.24 20.32 -1.10
CA HIS A 25 10.10 19.86 0.30
C HIS A 25 10.54 18.41 0.52
N MET A 26 10.81 17.66 -0.57
CA MET A 26 11.22 16.26 -0.49
C MET A 26 12.52 16.06 -1.27
N GLU A 27 13.53 15.48 -0.63
CA GLU A 27 14.82 15.14 -1.26
C GLU A 27 14.67 13.87 -2.12
N MET A 28 13.99 14.02 -3.27
CA MET A 28 13.91 12.95 -4.27
C MET A 28 15.25 12.81 -4.99
N ASN A 29 15.72 11.57 -5.20
CA ASN A 29 16.83 11.33 -6.08
C ASN A 29 16.48 11.69 -7.54
N SER A 30 17.51 11.95 -8.37
CA SER A 30 17.31 12.44 -9.74
C SER A 30 16.43 11.53 -10.60
N LYS A 31 16.57 10.20 -10.46
CA LYS A 31 15.79 9.21 -11.21
C LYS A 31 14.31 9.25 -10.81
N MET A 32 14.03 9.28 -9.52
CA MET A 32 12.66 9.35 -9.00
C MET A 32 11.99 10.67 -9.39
N LYS A 33 12.72 11.77 -9.30
CA LYS A 33 12.24 13.08 -9.75
C LYS A 33 11.92 13.07 -11.23
N GLN A 34 12.76 12.45 -12.06
CA GLN A 34 12.54 12.31 -13.50
C GLN A 34 11.22 11.54 -13.77
N HIS A 35 11.03 10.35 -13.17
CA HIS A 35 9.78 9.60 -13.30
C HIS A 35 8.56 10.43 -12.88
N PHE A 36 8.64 11.14 -11.74
CA PHE A 36 7.54 11.97 -11.28
C PHE A 36 7.21 13.13 -12.25
N VAL A 37 8.19 13.67 -12.95
CA VAL A 37 7.97 14.71 -13.98
C VAL A 37 7.43 14.10 -15.27
N ASP A 38 8.08 13.04 -15.73
CA ASP A 38 7.86 12.51 -17.07
C ASP A 38 6.61 11.60 -17.14
N ASP A 39 6.38 10.77 -16.11
CA ASP A 39 5.35 9.75 -16.12
C ASP A 39 4.02 10.20 -15.50
N VAL A 40 4.03 11.23 -14.63
CA VAL A 40 2.83 11.79 -14.01
C VAL A 40 2.35 13.02 -14.79
N ALA A 41 1.10 13.00 -15.25
CA ALA A 41 0.48 14.15 -15.90
C ALA A 41 0.02 15.19 -14.88
N GLU A 42 -0.86 14.77 -13.97
CA GLU A 42 -1.41 15.63 -12.92
C GLU A 42 -1.71 14.83 -11.64
N MET A 43 -1.83 15.55 -10.52
CA MET A 43 -2.22 15.00 -9.23
C MET A 43 -3.26 15.94 -8.61
N ASN A 44 -4.35 15.36 -8.11
CA ASN A 44 -5.42 16.07 -7.46
C ASN A 44 -5.71 15.49 -6.08
N TRP A 45 -5.76 16.31 -5.04
CA TRP A 45 -6.27 15.94 -3.74
C TRP A 45 -7.79 15.96 -3.80
N LEU A 46 -8.39 14.82 -4.02
CA LEU A 46 -9.83 14.73 -4.29
C LEU A 46 -10.64 14.62 -3.00
N TYR A 47 -10.23 13.77 -2.06
CA TYR A 47 -10.94 13.60 -0.79
C TYR A 47 -10.04 13.73 0.41
N LYS A 48 -10.63 14.18 1.51
CA LYS A 48 -10.07 14.20 2.86
C LYS A 48 -10.99 13.38 3.76
N LEU A 49 -10.52 12.21 4.19
CA LEU A 49 -11.23 11.34 5.12
C LEU A 49 -10.64 11.56 6.52
N ALA A 50 -11.46 12.03 7.43
CA ALA A 50 -11.07 12.34 8.80
C ALA A 50 -12.30 12.16 9.72
N PRO A 51 -12.11 12.07 11.04
CA PRO A 51 -13.23 11.98 11.97
C PRO A 51 -14.32 13.02 11.72
N SER A 52 -13.93 14.26 11.44
CA SER A 52 -14.85 15.37 11.19
C SER A 52 -15.62 15.31 9.88
N THR A 53 -15.10 14.57 8.88
CA THR A 53 -15.76 14.45 7.56
C THR A 53 -16.57 13.17 7.42
N LEU A 54 -16.26 12.13 8.22
CA LEU A 54 -16.92 10.83 8.19
C LEU A 54 -17.87 10.59 9.37
N ASN A 55 -17.79 11.42 10.41
CA ASN A 55 -18.51 11.22 11.67
C ASN A 55 -18.19 9.85 12.33
N VAL A 56 -16.92 9.50 12.35
CA VAL A 56 -16.36 8.33 13.04
C VAL A 56 -15.41 8.77 14.15
N SER A 57 -15.01 7.85 15.02
CA SER A 57 -14.00 8.13 16.03
C SER A 57 -12.61 8.29 15.40
N ASP A 58 -11.71 9.00 16.10
CA ASP A 58 -10.31 9.06 15.70
C ASP A 58 -9.64 7.68 15.87
N GLY A 59 -8.68 7.38 15.02
CA GLY A 59 -7.90 6.15 15.13
C GLY A 59 -6.70 6.33 16.06
N LYS A 60 -6.12 5.23 16.49
CA LYS A 60 -4.86 5.23 17.27
C LYS A 60 -3.63 5.51 16.38
N ARG A 61 -3.70 5.13 15.12
CA ARG A 61 -2.63 5.28 14.13
C ARG A 61 -3.04 6.18 12.98
N VAL A 62 -4.26 6.01 12.50
CA VAL A 62 -4.79 6.70 11.34
C VAL A 62 -5.70 7.83 11.81
N HIS A 63 -5.27 9.06 11.64
CA HIS A 63 -6.04 10.24 12.00
C HIS A 63 -6.70 10.90 10.78
N GLU A 64 -6.10 10.71 9.62
CA GLU A 64 -6.57 11.27 8.35
C GLU A 64 -6.08 10.41 7.18
N ILE A 65 -6.95 10.15 6.22
CA ILE A 65 -6.60 9.55 4.93
C ILE A 65 -6.85 10.58 3.83
N VAL A 66 -5.80 10.90 3.10
CA VAL A 66 -5.85 11.78 1.92
C VAL A 66 -6.03 10.90 0.70
N VAL A 67 -6.95 11.23 -0.19
CA VAL A 67 -7.09 10.52 -1.46
C VAL A 67 -6.55 11.38 -2.59
N PHE A 68 -5.47 10.94 -3.20
CA PHE A 68 -4.91 11.54 -4.41
C PHE A 68 -5.34 10.76 -5.65
N VAL A 69 -5.94 11.47 -6.59
CA VAL A 69 -6.13 10.96 -7.94
C VAL A 69 -4.98 11.45 -8.80
N VAL A 70 -4.27 10.52 -9.39
CA VAL A 70 -3.05 10.76 -10.17
C VAL A 70 -3.27 10.27 -11.59
N ARG A 71 -3.29 11.18 -12.54
CA ARG A 71 -3.29 10.82 -13.96
C ARG A 71 -1.88 10.57 -14.43
N LEU A 72 -1.67 9.38 -15.00
CA LEU A 72 -0.40 8.95 -15.55
C LEU A 72 -0.32 9.23 -17.06
N LYS A 73 0.90 9.42 -17.54
CA LYS A 73 1.21 9.48 -18.97
C LYS A 73 1.65 8.12 -19.53
N VAL A 74 2.09 7.22 -18.63
CA VAL A 74 2.52 5.86 -18.97
C VAL A 74 1.98 4.89 -17.92
N LYS A 75 1.52 3.71 -18.34
CA LYS A 75 0.93 2.69 -17.47
C LYS A 75 1.95 2.12 -16.48
N ASP A 76 3.20 1.96 -16.91
CA ASP A 76 4.29 1.35 -16.14
C ASP A 76 5.06 2.37 -15.27
N CYS A 77 4.39 3.41 -14.77
CA CYS A 77 4.99 4.36 -13.85
C CYS A 77 5.44 3.63 -12.56
N PRO A 78 6.72 3.78 -12.12
CA PRO A 78 7.22 3.11 -10.93
C PRO A 78 6.47 3.54 -9.66
N LEU A 79 5.93 2.57 -8.90
CA LEU A 79 5.17 2.81 -7.68
C LEU A 79 6.01 3.34 -6.52
N ASP A 80 7.33 3.19 -6.59
CA ASP A 80 8.26 3.70 -5.59
C ASP A 80 8.23 5.23 -5.48
N VAL A 81 7.85 5.94 -6.54
CA VAL A 81 7.63 7.39 -6.55
C VAL A 81 6.51 7.76 -5.57
N PHE A 82 5.38 7.06 -5.61
CA PHE A 82 4.22 7.32 -4.74
C PHE A 82 4.48 6.84 -3.31
N THR A 83 5.16 5.70 -3.17
CA THR A 83 5.57 5.17 -1.87
C THR A 83 6.53 6.13 -1.17
N PHE A 84 7.44 6.77 -1.91
CA PHE A 84 8.33 7.79 -1.37
C PHE A 84 7.56 9.04 -0.90
N ILE A 85 6.61 9.53 -1.71
CA ILE A 85 5.76 10.67 -1.33
C ILE A 85 5.00 10.36 -0.04
N ASP A 86 4.39 9.17 0.03
CA ASP A 86 3.63 8.74 1.19
C ASP A 86 4.48 8.62 2.45
N LYS A 87 5.71 8.11 2.33
CA LYS A 87 6.67 8.03 3.44
C LYS A 87 7.00 9.39 4.05
N MET A 88 7.06 10.43 3.19
CA MET A 88 7.41 11.79 3.61
C MET A 88 6.25 12.59 4.16
N MET A 89 5.02 12.08 4.06
CA MET A 89 3.82 12.75 4.57
C MET A 89 3.35 12.13 5.88
N PRO A 90 2.98 12.95 6.89
CA PRO A 90 2.50 12.43 8.18
C PRO A 90 1.11 11.79 8.09
N ARG A 91 0.35 12.06 7.01
CA ARG A 91 -0.99 11.51 6.77
C ARG A 91 -0.91 10.25 5.94
N TYR A 92 -1.87 9.35 6.10
CA TYR A 92 -2.01 8.21 5.20
C TYR A 92 -2.55 8.66 3.85
N ILE A 93 -2.07 8.03 2.76
CA ILE A 93 -2.47 8.40 1.41
C ILE A 93 -3.00 7.17 0.70
N LEU A 94 -4.21 7.30 0.14
CA LEU A 94 -4.74 6.41 -0.87
C LEU A 94 -4.49 7.05 -2.23
N PHE A 95 -3.65 6.43 -3.05
CA PHE A 95 -3.45 6.83 -4.43
C PHE A 95 -4.42 6.07 -5.34
N VAL A 96 -5.14 6.81 -6.15
CA VAL A 96 -5.94 6.33 -7.27
C VAL A 96 -5.18 6.71 -8.54
N LEU A 97 -4.47 5.76 -9.10
CA LEU A 97 -3.70 5.93 -10.33
C LEU A 97 -4.63 5.73 -11.52
N GLU A 98 -4.64 6.64 -12.46
CA GLU A 98 -5.46 6.60 -13.67
C GLU A 98 -4.56 6.62 -14.90
N TYR A 99 -4.82 5.71 -15.83
CA TYR A 99 -4.20 5.67 -17.14
C TYR A 99 -5.23 5.22 -18.20
N GLU A 100 -5.56 6.10 -19.14
CA GLU A 100 -6.46 5.83 -20.27
C GLU A 100 -7.80 5.16 -19.88
N GLY A 101 -8.41 5.60 -18.77
CA GLY A 101 -9.69 5.06 -18.27
C GLY A 101 -9.58 3.78 -17.45
N GLU A 102 -8.36 3.28 -17.24
CA GLU A 102 -8.10 2.23 -16.27
C GLU A 102 -7.60 2.82 -14.95
N TYR A 103 -7.93 2.17 -13.84
CA TYR A 103 -7.60 2.65 -12.49
C TYR A 103 -6.90 1.57 -11.69
N ARG A 104 -5.96 2.01 -10.86
CA ARG A 104 -5.21 1.17 -9.92
C ARG A 104 -5.09 1.86 -8.58
N LEU A 105 -5.32 1.12 -7.50
CA LEU A 105 -5.22 1.64 -6.14
C LEU A 105 -3.87 1.28 -5.53
N LEU A 106 -3.30 2.23 -4.77
CA LEU A 106 -2.12 2.01 -3.95
C LEU A 106 -2.35 2.61 -2.57
N LEU A 107 -2.20 1.80 -1.53
CA LEU A 107 -2.27 2.18 -0.13
C LEU A 107 -1.08 1.58 0.61
N ASN A 108 -0.36 2.37 1.41
CA ASN A 108 0.81 1.89 2.14
C ASN A 108 0.54 1.80 3.65
N TYR A 109 1.04 0.74 4.27
CA TYR A 109 1.06 0.62 5.72
C TYR A 109 2.32 1.28 6.26
N LYS A 110 2.13 2.24 7.15
CA LYS A 110 3.20 3.04 7.76
C LYS A 110 3.43 2.63 9.20
N GLU A 111 4.68 2.60 9.57
CA GLU A 111 5.12 2.48 10.97
C GLU A 111 5.99 3.67 11.33
N ALA A 112 5.85 4.21 12.53
CA ALA A 112 6.77 5.22 13.03
C ALA A 112 8.19 4.65 13.02
N ALA A 113 9.13 5.38 12.44
CA ALA A 113 10.53 4.99 12.37
C ALA A 113 11.36 5.53 13.54
N ASP A 114 10.80 6.51 14.27
CA ASP A 114 11.39 7.11 15.46
C ASP A 114 10.35 7.20 16.60
N ALA A 115 10.84 7.43 17.81
CA ALA A 115 10.01 7.52 19.02
C ALA A 115 9.09 8.77 19.01
N GLU A 116 9.40 9.77 18.21
CA GLU A 116 8.65 11.03 18.10
C GLU A 116 7.56 10.97 17.01
N GLY A 117 7.55 9.90 16.19
CA GLY A 117 6.61 9.74 15.08
C GLY A 117 6.79 10.77 13.96
N ALA A 118 7.98 11.38 13.87
CA ALA A 118 8.29 12.40 12.86
C ALA A 118 8.68 11.79 11.51
N THR A 119 9.22 10.56 11.50
CA THR A 119 9.57 9.83 10.31
C THR A 119 8.82 8.51 10.22
N PHE A 120 8.55 8.07 8.99
CA PHE A 120 7.78 6.85 8.73
C PHE A 120 8.59 5.86 7.90
N ARG A 121 8.36 4.58 8.17
CA ARG A 121 8.80 3.47 7.35
C ARG A 121 7.58 2.82 6.72
N ILE A 122 7.63 2.60 5.42
CA ILE A 122 6.62 1.78 4.75
C ILE A 122 7.01 0.31 4.99
N SER A 123 6.19 -0.40 5.74
CA SER A 123 6.38 -1.83 5.99
C SER A 123 5.70 -2.70 4.96
N ARG A 124 4.66 -2.16 4.31
CA ARG A 124 3.89 -2.86 3.28
C ARG A 124 3.17 -1.90 2.35
N SER A 125 2.98 -2.36 1.10
CA SER A 125 2.13 -1.69 0.10
C SER A 125 1.02 -2.64 -0.35
N PHE A 126 -0.21 -2.14 -0.37
CA PHE A 126 -1.39 -2.79 -0.94
C PHE A 126 -1.62 -2.18 -2.32
N VAL A 127 -1.68 -3.02 -3.33
CA VAL A 127 -1.80 -2.59 -4.72
C VAL A 127 -2.85 -3.45 -5.38
N SER A 128 -3.87 -2.81 -6.01
CA SER A 128 -4.86 -3.53 -6.81
C SER A 128 -4.31 -3.85 -8.21
N ASP A 129 -5.00 -4.71 -8.92
CA ASP A 129 -4.85 -4.81 -10.36
C ASP A 129 -5.38 -3.55 -11.06
N TRP A 130 -5.04 -3.38 -12.34
CA TRP A 130 -5.67 -2.38 -13.18
C TRP A 130 -7.10 -2.81 -13.52
N THR A 131 -8.05 -1.92 -13.29
CA THR A 131 -9.48 -2.16 -13.54
C THR A 131 -10.01 -1.09 -14.48
N SER A 132 -10.61 -1.51 -15.59
CA SER A 132 -11.33 -0.60 -16.48
C SER A 132 -12.63 -0.16 -15.84
N CYS A 133 -12.90 1.13 -15.86
CA CYS A 133 -14.11 1.72 -15.31
C CYS A 133 -14.94 2.31 -16.45
N GLU A 134 -15.24 1.49 -17.48
CA GLU A 134 -16.13 1.90 -18.58
C GLU A 134 -17.59 1.84 -18.13
N GLY A 135 -18.34 2.89 -18.43
CA GLY A 135 -19.78 2.96 -18.22
C GLY A 135 -20.25 3.82 -17.04
N SER A 136 -21.55 3.78 -16.76
CA SER A 136 -22.20 4.62 -15.74
C SER A 136 -21.84 4.27 -14.29
N GLU A 137 -21.23 3.12 -14.05
CA GLU A 137 -20.81 2.67 -12.71
C GLU A 137 -19.40 3.15 -12.34
N GLY A 138 -18.58 3.52 -13.33
CA GLY A 138 -17.28 4.16 -13.13
C GLY A 138 -16.42 3.49 -12.05
N LEU A 139 -15.78 4.30 -11.20
CA LEU A 139 -14.93 3.85 -10.09
C LEU A 139 -15.69 3.13 -8.96
N ALA A 140 -17.05 3.12 -8.99
CA ALA A 140 -17.84 2.30 -8.07
C ALA A 140 -17.54 0.80 -8.21
N THR A 141 -17.05 0.36 -9.36
CA THR A 141 -16.60 -1.03 -9.58
C THR A 141 -15.37 -1.40 -8.76
N LEU A 142 -14.63 -0.43 -8.22
CA LEU A 142 -13.51 -0.70 -7.31
C LEU A 142 -13.98 -1.14 -5.92
N HIS A 143 -15.31 -1.16 -5.66
CA HIS A 143 -15.93 -1.59 -4.40
C HIS A 143 -15.28 -1.01 -3.14
N LEU A 144 -14.76 0.23 -3.24
CA LEU A 144 -14.12 0.90 -2.14
C LEU A 144 -15.18 1.65 -1.31
N THR A 145 -15.76 0.99 -0.34
CA THR A 145 -16.74 1.55 0.59
C THR A 145 -16.05 2.07 1.84
N ILE A 146 -16.65 3.09 2.48
CA ILE A 146 -16.16 3.60 3.77
C ILE A 146 -16.90 2.82 4.87
N GLU A 147 -16.19 1.92 5.53
CA GLU A 147 -16.73 1.10 6.61
C GLU A 147 -15.78 1.13 7.82
N GLY A 148 -16.34 1.30 9.01
CA GLY A 148 -15.60 1.33 10.26
C GLY A 148 -16.13 2.35 11.25
N ASN A 149 -15.91 2.10 12.53
CA ASN A 149 -16.34 3.00 13.64
C ASN A 149 -15.24 4.02 14.01
N ASP A 150 -14.04 3.83 13.54
CA ASP A 150 -12.89 4.72 13.70
C ASP A 150 -12.01 4.73 12.44
N MET A 151 -11.06 5.64 12.40
CA MET A 151 -10.19 5.82 11.23
C MET A 151 -9.24 4.64 10.98
N ASP A 152 -8.86 3.90 12.02
CA ASP A 152 -8.05 2.67 11.85
C ASP A 152 -8.84 1.59 11.12
N ALA A 153 -10.12 1.39 11.50
CA ALA A 153 -11.02 0.43 10.86
C ALA A 153 -11.32 0.81 9.39
N VAL A 154 -11.54 2.10 9.09
CA VAL A 154 -11.71 2.59 7.72
C VAL A 154 -10.48 2.29 6.87
N TYR A 155 -9.29 2.54 7.41
CA TYR A 155 -8.03 2.24 6.71
C TYR A 155 -7.89 0.74 6.42
N GLU A 156 -8.17 -0.11 7.42
CA GLU A 156 -8.06 -1.55 7.28
C GLU A 156 -9.08 -2.14 6.31
N HIS A 157 -10.29 -1.59 6.28
CA HIS A 157 -11.28 -1.94 5.27
C HIS A 157 -10.75 -1.66 3.86
N PHE A 158 -10.16 -0.48 3.62
CA PHE A 158 -9.53 -0.15 2.33
C PHE A 158 -8.38 -1.12 1.99
N ALA A 159 -7.51 -1.40 2.96
CA ALA A 159 -6.39 -2.33 2.76
C ALA A 159 -6.89 -3.74 2.37
N GLY A 160 -7.95 -4.21 3.02
CA GLY A 160 -8.62 -5.48 2.69
C GLY A 160 -9.20 -5.47 1.28
N ALA A 161 -9.98 -4.46 0.94
CA ALA A 161 -10.60 -4.32 -0.38
C ALA A 161 -9.55 -4.26 -1.51
N ILE A 162 -8.48 -3.46 -1.34
CA ILE A 162 -7.40 -3.32 -2.33
C ILE A 162 -6.63 -4.63 -2.51
N SER A 163 -6.48 -5.43 -1.45
CA SER A 163 -5.74 -6.70 -1.51
C SER A 163 -6.55 -7.84 -2.14
N GLY A 164 -7.81 -7.62 -2.51
CA GLY A 164 -8.71 -8.67 -2.98
C GLY A 164 -9.15 -9.63 -1.87
N PHE A 165 -8.85 -9.30 -0.61
CA PHE A 165 -9.35 -10.01 0.56
C PHE A 165 -10.72 -9.41 0.90
N GLY A 166 -11.78 -10.20 0.84
CA GLY A 166 -13.11 -9.75 1.21
C GLY A 166 -13.14 -9.07 2.59
N THR A 167 -14.23 -8.40 2.90
CA THR A 167 -14.47 -7.65 4.16
C THR A 167 -14.47 -8.61 5.36
N HIS A 168 -13.28 -9.00 5.80
CA HIS A 168 -13.11 -9.80 7.00
C HIS A 168 -12.89 -8.88 8.22
N SER A 169 -13.17 -9.39 9.41
CA SER A 169 -13.02 -8.62 10.65
C SER A 169 -11.62 -8.03 10.80
N HIS A 170 -11.50 -6.90 11.50
CA HIS A 170 -10.26 -6.22 11.85
C HIS A 170 -9.10 -7.18 12.25
N ALA A 171 -9.40 -8.15 13.12
CA ALA A 171 -8.43 -9.15 13.58
C ALA A 171 -7.90 -10.03 12.43
N HIS A 172 -8.73 -10.34 11.47
CA HIS A 172 -8.39 -11.17 10.32
C HIS A 172 -7.46 -10.43 9.33
N THR A 173 -7.80 -9.18 8.99
CA THR A 173 -6.95 -8.33 8.14
C THR A 173 -5.57 -8.11 8.78
N GLN A 174 -5.53 -7.85 10.10
CA GLN A 174 -4.29 -7.70 10.83
C GLN A 174 -3.44 -8.99 10.81
N ARG A 175 -4.06 -10.16 10.97
CA ARG A 175 -3.36 -11.45 10.90
C ARG A 175 -2.76 -11.70 9.53
N ILE A 176 -3.47 -11.41 8.46
CA ILE A 176 -2.94 -11.52 7.08
C ILE A 176 -1.75 -10.58 6.88
N ILE A 177 -1.82 -9.34 7.38
CA ILE A 177 -0.71 -8.38 7.34
C ILE A 177 0.53 -8.95 8.04
N GLU A 178 0.37 -9.50 9.24
CA GLU A 178 1.45 -10.12 10.01
C GLU A 178 2.08 -11.31 9.27
N LEU A 179 1.25 -12.22 8.75
CA LEU A 179 1.70 -13.40 8.00
C LEU A 179 2.52 -13.01 6.78
N GLN A 180 2.09 -12.01 6.03
CA GLN A 180 2.84 -11.55 4.85
C GLN A 180 4.15 -10.85 5.21
N ALA A 181 4.20 -10.09 6.30
CA ALA A 181 5.44 -9.51 6.81
C ALA A 181 6.45 -10.59 7.19
N LEU A 182 5.99 -11.65 7.87
CA LEU A 182 6.80 -12.82 8.21
C LEU A 182 7.31 -13.55 6.97
N ILE A 183 6.45 -13.81 6.00
CA ILE A 183 6.82 -14.45 4.72
C ILE A 183 7.89 -13.61 4.00
N SER A 184 7.70 -12.30 3.91
CA SER A 184 8.66 -11.40 3.26
C SER A 184 10.03 -11.40 3.95
N THR A 185 10.04 -11.37 5.28
CA THR A 185 11.28 -11.40 6.07
C THR A 185 12.03 -12.72 5.88
N LYS A 186 11.31 -13.86 5.91
CA LYS A 186 11.89 -15.18 5.70
C LYS A 186 12.38 -15.37 4.26
N ALA A 187 11.67 -14.83 3.27
CA ALA A 187 12.10 -14.87 1.87
C ALA A 187 13.43 -14.12 1.66
N ARG A 188 13.59 -12.93 2.25
CA ARG A 188 14.88 -12.20 2.22
C ARG A 188 16.00 -12.98 2.89
N HIS A 189 15.69 -13.69 3.98
CA HIS A 189 16.68 -14.55 4.67
C HIS A 189 17.09 -15.72 3.78
N ASP A 190 16.13 -16.41 3.12
CA ASP A 190 16.45 -17.48 2.14
C ASP A 190 17.33 -16.96 1.00
N GLU A 191 17.02 -15.79 0.42
CA GLU A 191 17.87 -15.18 -0.61
C GLU A 191 19.30 -14.93 -0.13
N SER A 192 19.45 -14.43 1.11
CA SER A 192 20.78 -14.24 1.73
C SER A 192 21.53 -15.55 1.88
N LEU A 193 20.83 -16.61 2.36
CA LEU A 193 21.42 -17.95 2.50
C LEU A 193 21.80 -18.53 1.13
N GLN A 194 20.98 -18.38 0.10
CA GLN A 194 21.30 -18.84 -1.25
C GLN A 194 22.58 -18.18 -1.79
N LYS A 195 22.79 -16.89 -1.50
CA LYS A 195 24.05 -16.19 -1.86
C LYS A 195 25.23 -16.77 -1.10
N LYS A 196 25.10 -17.07 0.21
CA LYS A 196 26.17 -17.69 1.04
C LYS A 196 26.48 -19.10 0.56
N ILE A 197 25.47 -19.93 0.25
CA ILE A 197 25.64 -21.29 -0.27
C ILE A 197 26.47 -21.30 -1.57
N ARG A 198 26.17 -20.35 -2.48
CA ARG A 198 26.93 -20.25 -3.76
C ARG A 198 28.38 -19.81 -3.55
N ALA A 199 28.66 -19.03 -2.50
CA ALA A 199 30.00 -18.53 -2.21
C ALA A 199 30.83 -19.49 -1.35
N GLU A 200 30.20 -20.43 -0.62
CA GLU A 200 30.88 -21.34 0.31
C GLU A 200 31.61 -22.47 -0.44
N LYS A 201 32.87 -22.66 -0.12
CA LYS A 201 33.73 -23.69 -0.72
C LYS A 201 33.85 -24.97 0.13
N GLN A 202 33.54 -24.87 1.42
CA GLN A 202 33.62 -26.01 2.33
C GLN A 202 32.32 -26.81 2.28
N PHE A 203 32.41 -28.07 1.87
CA PHE A 203 31.25 -28.95 1.68
C PHE A 203 30.37 -29.09 2.93
N ASN A 204 30.98 -29.26 4.12
CA ASN A 204 30.23 -29.41 5.36
C ASN A 204 29.42 -28.16 5.70
N LYS A 205 30.02 -26.97 5.58
CA LYS A 205 29.31 -25.70 5.78
C LYS A 205 28.22 -25.46 4.74
N GLN A 206 28.47 -25.85 3.50
CA GLN A 206 27.47 -25.78 2.44
C GLN A 206 26.26 -26.67 2.76
N MET A 207 26.51 -27.88 3.30
CA MET A 207 25.42 -28.77 3.75
C MET A 207 24.60 -28.17 4.90
N GLU A 208 25.25 -27.55 5.90
CA GLU A 208 24.59 -26.86 7.00
C GLU A 208 23.68 -25.72 6.50
N LEU A 209 24.22 -24.84 5.66
CA LEU A 209 23.49 -23.73 5.07
C LEU A 209 22.29 -24.21 4.20
N ASN A 210 22.47 -25.30 3.45
CA ASN A 210 21.37 -25.93 2.70
C ASN A 210 20.29 -26.50 3.63
N GLY A 211 20.67 -27.05 4.79
CA GLY A 211 19.74 -27.51 5.82
C GLY A 211 18.89 -26.35 6.35
N GLU A 212 19.52 -25.22 6.66
CA GLU A 212 18.86 -24.01 7.12
C GLU A 212 17.91 -23.43 6.06
N ALA A 213 18.35 -23.33 4.82
CA ALA A 213 17.53 -22.85 3.71
C ALA A 213 16.28 -23.74 3.49
N ARG A 214 16.43 -25.09 3.61
CA ARG A 214 15.28 -26.01 3.53
C ARG A 214 14.28 -25.80 4.68
N LYS A 215 14.77 -25.49 5.88
CA LYS A 215 13.90 -25.19 7.04
C LYS A 215 13.10 -23.92 6.78
N ILE A 216 13.76 -22.84 6.35
CA ILE A 216 13.11 -21.56 6.06
C ILE A 216 12.07 -21.73 4.95
N LYS A 217 12.36 -22.48 3.90
CA LYS A 217 11.39 -22.75 2.83
C LYS A 217 10.14 -23.49 3.31
N ARG A 218 10.29 -24.45 4.24
CA ARG A 218 9.15 -25.12 4.87
C ARG A 218 8.32 -24.14 5.70
N GLU A 219 8.97 -23.32 6.52
CA GLU A 219 8.28 -22.30 7.32
C GLU A 219 7.52 -21.29 6.44
N ILE A 220 8.09 -20.88 5.30
CA ILE A 220 7.39 -20.04 4.31
C ILE A 220 6.16 -20.76 3.74
N ALA A 221 6.27 -22.05 3.44
CA ALA A 221 5.14 -22.83 2.89
C ALA A 221 4.02 -22.97 3.92
N GLU A 222 4.34 -23.20 5.19
CA GLU A 222 3.37 -23.27 6.30
C GLU A 222 2.66 -21.92 6.49
N LEU A 223 3.40 -20.82 6.51
CA LEU A 223 2.81 -19.48 6.63
C LEU A 223 1.91 -19.13 5.43
N LYS A 224 2.28 -19.54 4.22
CA LYS A 224 1.44 -19.36 3.03
C LYS A 224 0.14 -20.17 3.14
N LYS A 225 0.23 -21.41 3.60
CA LYS A 225 -0.94 -22.25 3.83
C LYS A 225 -1.87 -21.65 4.88
N GLU A 226 -1.33 -21.18 6.01
CA GLU A 226 -2.11 -20.47 7.03
C GLU A 226 -2.80 -19.23 6.43
N MET A 227 -2.09 -18.48 5.58
CA MET A 227 -2.66 -17.33 4.90
C MET A 227 -3.80 -17.71 3.93
N GLU A 228 -3.64 -18.79 3.17
CA GLU A 228 -4.69 -19.33 2.29
C GLU A 228 -5.91 -19.83 3.06
N GLU A 229 -5.72 -20.51 4.20
CA GLU A 229 -6.80 -20.96 5.09
C GLU A 229 -7.58 -19.77 5.66
N GLN A 230 -6.88 -18.69 6.01
CA GLN A 230 -7.51 -17.43 6.41
C GLN A 230 -8.26 -16.76 5.24
N GLN A 231 -7.88 -16.95 4.00
CA GLN A 231 -8.55 -16.41 2.81
C GLN A 231 -9.74 -17.25 2.34
N GLY A 232 -9.71 -18.55 2.56
CA GLY A 232 -10.71 -19.51 2.08
C GLY A 232 -11.84 -19.83 3.06
N GLY A 233 -11.81 -19.27 4.26
CA GLY A 233 -12.81 -19.47 5.31
C GLY A 233 -14.06 -18.59 5.11
N SER A 234 -14.78 -18.77 4.03
CA SER A 234 -16.14 -18.22 3.78
C SER A 234 -17.14 -19.34 3.78
#